data_4e3d5601a1fb875d7b119b6e1a18a91b
#
_entry.id   4e3d5601a1fb875d7b119b6e1a18a91b
#
_cell.length_a   1.000
_cell.length_b   1.000
_cell.length_c   1.000
_cell.angle_alpha   90.00
_cell.angle_beta   90.00
_cell.angle_gamma   90.00
#
_symmetry.space_group_name_H-M   'P 1'
#
loop_
_entity.id
_entity.type
_entity.pdbx_description
1 polymer ?
#
loop_
_entity_poly.entity_id
_entity_poly.type
_entity_poly.pdbx_seq_one_letter_code
_entity_poly.pdbx_strand_id
1 'polypeptide(L)'
;MMTTRLLIRIAILAIVACCVVAVPAFAEGPCMERIYTKGEKVGPDQAFDVAFDKDKAGRSFSCGPEMRASEARKAIESFRNGVLYRDQARMDSVLSYPLTARITKTLDVDEKPEIVTIRSFREWSKFQEGHMDKNQIAMVACANLGNVSIQAGRSPGFMIGNGMVWFSRYVGSPEVKVSSINLFPVDSEALIKACIP
;
A
#
# COMPACT_ATOMS: atom_id res chain seq x y z
N MET A 1 26.85 -48.05 -41.40
CA MET A 1 25.71 -47.76 -40.54
C MET A 1 26.12 -47.12 -39.19
N MET A 2 27.03 -46.16 -39.17
CA MET A 2 27.63 -45.65 -37.96
C MET A 2 27.56 -44.11 -37.84
N THR A 3 26.95 -43.41 -38.78
CA THR A 3 26.92 -41.95 -38.86
C THR A 3 25.61 -41.30 -38.33
N THR A 4 24.52 -42.04 -38.30
CA THR A 4 23.20 -41.51 -37.96
C THR A 4 23.00 -41.34 -36.44
N ARG A 5 23.67 -42.14 -35.61
CA ARG A 5 23.56 -42.06 -34.14
C ARG A 5 24.35 -40.91 -33.50
N LEU A 6 25.36 -40.40 -34.20
CA LEU A 6 26.16 -39.26 -33.70
C LEU A 6 25.46 -37.94 -33.88
N LEU A 7 24.70 -37.75 -34.97
CA LEU A 7 23.97 -36.54 -35.28
C LEU A 7 22.77 -36.32 -34.32
N ILE A 8 22.10 -37.40 -33.87
CA ILE A 8 20.98 -37.31 -32.93
C ILE A 8 21.45 -36.88 -31.53
N ARG A 9 22.64 -37.27 -31.11
CA ARG A 9 23.18 -36.86 -29.79
C ARG A 9 23.62 -35.39 -29.73
N ILE A 10 24.06 -34.83 -30.85
CA ILE A 10 24.45 -33.42 -30.94
C ILE A 10 23.20 -32.53 -30.98
N ALA A 11 22.12 -32.97 -31.63
CA ALA A 11 20.85 -32.20 -31.64
C ALA A 11 20.17 -32.13 -30.28
N ILE A 12 20.27 -33.17 -29.43
CA ILE A 12 19.67 -33.17 -28.09
C ILE A 12 20.47 -32.29 -27.13
N LEU A 13 21.76 -32.16 -27.25
CA LEU A 13 22.57 -31.25 -26.41
C LEU A 13 22.37 -29.79 -26.77
N ALA A 14 22.01 -29.46 -28.01
CA ALA A 14 21.73 -28.06 -28.40
C ALA A 14 20.39 -27.55 -27.91
N ILE A 15 19.40 -28.43 -27.66
CA ILE A 15 18.05 -28.04 -27.20
C ILE A 15 18.03 -27.78 -25.68
N VAL A 16 18.90 -28.43 -24.91
CA VAL A 16 18.99 -28.24 -23.46
C VAL A 16 19.67 -26.92 -23.07
N ALA A 17 20.50 -26.36 -23.95
CA ALA A 17 21.21 -25.09 -23.70
C ALA A 17 20.38 -23.84 -23.96
N CYS A 18 19.19 -23.94 -24.58
CA CYS A 18 18.34 -22.78 -24.91
C CYS A 18 17.23 -22.47 -23.89
N CYS A 19 17.10 -23.25 -22.82
CA CYS A 19 16.14 -22.96 -21.73
C CYS A 19 16.80 -22.31 -20.51
N VAL A 20 17.83 -21.50 -20.70
CA VAL A 20 18.09 -20.43 -19.73
C VAL A 20 16.99 -19.43 -19.95
N VAL A 21 15.89 -19.62 -19.23
CA VAL A 21 14.85 -18.58 -19.05
C VAL A 21 15.62 -17.36 -18.56
N ALA A 22 15.84 -16.41 -19.45
CA ALA A 22 16.25 -15.07 -19.06
C ALA A 22 15.12 -14.58 -18.16
N VAL A 23 15.30 -14.72 -16.85
CA VAL A 23 14.48 -13.99 -15.88
C VAL A 23 14.63 -12.55 -16.34
N PRO A 24 13.56 -11.86 -16.76
CA PRO A 24 13.68 -10.46 -17.12
C PRO A 24 14.33 -9.80 -15.90
N ALA A 25 15.52 -9.24 -16.08
CA ALA A 25 16.09 -8.32 -15.14
C ALA A 25 15.07 -7.18 -15.10
N PHE A 26 14.17 -7.22 -14.12
CA PHE A 26 13.31 -6.08 -13.84
C PHE A 26 14.28 -4.94 -13.59
N ALA A 27 14.31 -3.98 -14.52
CA ALA A 27 15.08 -2.77 -14.36
C ALA A 27 14.51 -2.10 -13.11
N GLU A 28 15.17 -2.33 -11.97
CA GLU A 28 14.88 -1.63 -10.73
C GLU A 28 15.01 -0.15 -11.07
N GLY A 29 13.90 0.59 -11.00
CA GLY A 29 13.93 2.01 -11.31
C GLY A 29 14.91 2.71 -10.35
N PRO A 30 15.53 3.83 -10.77
CA PRO A 30 16.55 4.54 -9.99
C PRO A 30 16.11 4.93 -8.57
N CYS A 31 14.79 4.91 -8.30
CA CYS A 31 14.24 5.18 -6.98
C CYS A 31 14.33 3.98 -6.05
N MET A 32 14.17 2.77 -6.57
CA MET A 32 14.24 1.54 -5.77
C MET A 32 15.65 1.32 -5.23
N GLU A 33 16.70 1.62 -6.01
CA GLU A 33 18.08 1.55 -5.54
C GLU A 33 18.38 2.47 -4.35
N ARG A 34 17.67 3.61 -4.24
CA ARG A 34 17.82 4.53 -3.11
C ARG A 34 17.20 4.03 -1.83
N ILE A 35 16.13 3.22 -1.95
CA ILE A 35 15.42 2.67 -0.80
C ILE A 35 16.17 1.50 -0.19
N TYR A 36 16.83 0.70 -1.03
CA TYR A 36 17.69 -0.37 -0.58
C TYR A 36 19.14 0.16 -0.48
N THR A 37 19.63 0.32 0.74
CA THR A 37 21.02 0.70 0.98
C THR A 37 21.96 -0.33 0.36
N LYS A 38 23.01 0.13 -0.30
CA LYS A 38 24.06 -0.74 -0.88
C LYS A 38 24.58 -1.70 0.18
N GLY A 39 24.36 -3.01 0.00
CA GLY A 39 24.88 -4.05 0.90
C GLY A 39 23.83 -4.80 1.71
N GLU A 40 22.58 -4.39 1.72
CA GLU A 40 21.50 -5.23 2.27
C GLU A 40 21.31 -6.45 1.34
N LYS A 41 21.33 -7.65 1.96
CA LYS A 41 21.01 -8.88 1.22
C LYS A 41 19.59 -8.80 0.71
N VAL A 42 19.38 -9.18 -0.55
CA VAL A 42 18.04 -9.34 -1.15
C VAL A 42 17.22 -10.25 -0.25
N GLY A 43 16.30 -9.67 0.50
CA GLY A 43 15.38 -10.40 1.36
C GLY A 43 14.09 -10.78 0.61
N PRO A 44 13.24 -11.65 1.19
CA PRO A 44 11.95 -12.03 0.59
C PRO A 44 11.06 -10.82 0.30
N ASP A 45 11.22 -9.72 1.03
CA ASP A 45 10.46 -8.50 0.82
C ASP A 45 10.90 -7.72 -0.42
N GLN A 46 12.14 -7.82 -0.88
CA GLN A 46 12.60 -7.09 -2.06
C GLN A 46 11.88 -7.53 -3.34
N ALA A 47 11.72 -8.82 -3.55
CA ALA A 47 10.97 -9.34 -4.70
C ALA A 47 9.50 -8.85 -4.67
N PHE A 48 8.91 -8.83 -3.48
CA PHE A 48 7.58 -8.27 -3.26
C PHE A 48 7.55 -6.77 -3.56
N ASP A 49 8.51 -6.01 -3.05
CA ASP A 49 8.56 -4.56 -3.23
C ASP A 49 8.70 -4.17 -4.71
N VAL A 50 9.51 -4.90 -5.46
CA VAL A 50 9.64 -4.70 -6.92
C VAL A 50 8.33 -5.02 -7.64
N ALA A 51 7.67 -6.13 -7.28
CA ALA A 51 6.44 -6.58 -7.93
C ALA A 51 5.25 -5.63 -7.68
N PHE A 52 5.21 -4.98 -6.51
CA PHE A 52 4.09 -4.14 -6.05
C PHE A 52 4.45 -2.67 -5.90
N ASP A 53 5.57 -2.20 -6.47
CA ASP A 53 6.00 -0.80 -6.36
C ASP A 53 5.01 0.20 -6.97
N LYS A 54 4.12 -0.22 -7.86
CA LYS A 54 3.23 0.68 -8.60
C LYS A 54 1.76 0.48 -8.24
N ASP A 55 1.03 1.59 -8.17
CA ASP A 55 -0.43 1.58 -8.13
C ASP A 55 -1.04 1.37 -9.54
N LYS A 56 -2.37 1.27 -9.62
CA LYS A 56 -3.10 1.12 -10.91
C LYS A 56 -2.86 2.28 -11.91
N ALA A 57 -2.45 3.44 -11.42
CA ALA A 57 -2.11 4.59 -12.26
C ALA A 57 -0.62 4.63 -12.65
N GLY A 58 0.15 3.60 -12.30
CA GLY A 58 1.58 3.50 -12.59
C GLY A 58 2.48 4.38 -11.71
N ARG A 59 1.95 4.96 -10.63
CA ARG A 59 2.71 5.78 -9.68
C ARG A 59 3.43 4.86 -8.69
N SER A 60 4.67 5.19 -8.38
CA SER A 60 5.57 4.32 -7.65
C SER A 60 5.68 4.69 -6.17
N PHE A 61 5.63 3.70 -5.28
CA PHE A 61 5.91 3.86 -3.85
C PHE A 61 7.34 4.34 -3.62
N SER A 62 8.29 3.78 -4.36
CA SER A 62 9.71 4.10 -4.20
C SER A 62 10.07 5.51 -4.68
N CYS A 63 9.45 6.01 -5.75
CA CYS A 63 9.74 7.33 -6.31
C CYS A 63 8.91 8.45 -5.70
N GLY A 64 7.67 8.17 -5.29
CA GLY A 64 6.77 9.16 -4.73
C GLY A 64 7.01 9.35 -3.23
N PRO A 65 6.42 8.50 -2.39
CA PRO A 65 6.55 8.59 -0.94
C PRO A 65 7.87 8.06 -0.37
N GLU A 66 8.79 7.60 -1.20
CA GLU A 66 10.09 7.03 -0.81
C GLU A 66 9.96 5.91 0.23
N MET A 67 9.03 4.99 0.00
CA MET A 67 8.75 3.86 0.87
C MET A 67 8.70 2.54 0.08
N ARG A 68 8.77 1.43 0.80
CA ARG A 68 8.64 0.08 0.23
C ARG A 68 7.17 -0.31 0.15
N ALA A 69 6.79 -1.08 -0.85
CA ALA A 69 5.43 -1.64 -0.94
C ALA A 69 5.11 -2.56 0.25
N SER A 70 6.09 -3.29 0.78
CA SER A 70 5.98 -4.10 2.00
C SER A 70 5.68 -3.26 3.24
N GLU A 71 6.27 -2.06 3.37
CA GLU A 71 5.98 -1.12 4.47
C GLU A 71 4.55 -0.59 4.35
N ALA A 72 4.12 -0.22 3.13
CA ALA A 72 2.75 0.20 2.87
C ALA A 72 1.75 -0.91 3.19
N ARG A 73 2.01 -2.15 2.74
CA ARG A 73 1.19 -3.33 3.08
C ARG A 73 1.05 -3.50 4.59
N LYS A 74 2.16 -3.48 5.32
CA LYS A 74 2.16 -3.64 6.77
C LYS A 74 1.35 -2.55 7.47
N ALA A 75 1.45 -1.30 7.01
CA ALA A 75 0.67 -0.19 7.57
C ALA A 75 -0.83 -0.35 7.30
N ILE A 76 -1.22 -0.74 6.07
CA ILE A 76 -2.61 -1.03 5.72
C ILE A 76 -3.17 -2.16 6.60
N GLU A 77 -2.44 -3.28 6.72
CA GLU A 77 -2.87 -4.44 7.51
C GLU A 77 -3.01 -4.08 9.00
N SER A 78 -2.07 -3.31 9.55
CA SER A 78 -2.14 -2.86 10.94
C SER A 78 -3.36 -1.98 11.17
N PHE A 79 -3.59 -0.98 10.30
CA PHE A 79 -4.74 -0.09 10.41
C PHE A 79 -6.05 -0.86 10.25
N ARG A 80 -6.18 -1.65 9.18
CA ARG A 80 -7.37 -2.47 8.92
C ARG A 80 -7.73 -3.37 10.10
N ASN A 81 -6.76 -4.13 10.59
CA ASN A 81 -6.98 -5.05 11.70
C ASN A 81 -7.23 -4.30 13.01
N GLY A 82 -6.57 -3.16 13.23
CA GLY A 82 -6.84 -2.28 14.36
C GLY A 82 -8.27 -1.77 14.39
N VAL A 83 -8.81 -1.35 13.22
CA VAL A 83 -10.21 -0.91 13.06
C VAL A 83 -11.18 -2.06 13.29
N LEU A 84 -10.95 -3.22 12.64
CA LEU A 84 -11.87 -4.36 12.66
C LEU A 84 -11.93 -5.04 14.04
N TYR A 85 -10.80 -5.20 14.70
CA TYR A 85 -10.70 -5.94 15.95
C TYR A 85 -10.55 -5.04 17.18
N ARG A 86 -10.55 -3.69 16.99
CA ARG A 86 -10.31 -2.70 18.05
C ARG A 86 -8.99 -2.97 18.80
N ASP A 87 -7.98 -3.38 18.05
CA ASP A 87 -6.66 -3.75 18.57
C ASP A 87 -5.81 -2.50 18.79
N GLN A 88 -5.66 -2.11 20.06
CA GLN A 88 -4.90 -0.93 20.45
C GLN A 88 -3.44 -1.02 19.98
N ALA A 89 -2.77 -2.15 20.15
CA ALA A 89 -1.37 -2.27 19.81
C ALA A 89 -1.12 -2.06 18.31
N ARG A 90 -2.03 -2.57 17.46
CA ARG A 90 -1.98 -2.33 16.02
C ARG A 90 -2.27 -0.88 15.65
N MET A 91 -3.24 -0.26 16.31
CA MET A 91 -3.55 1.15 16.09
C MET A 91 -2.39 2.05 16.53
N ASP A 92 -1.82 1.82 17.70
CA ASP A 92 -0.66 2.58 18.18
C ASP A 92 0.58 2.39 17.29
N SER A 93 0.70 1.23 16.62
CA SER A 93 1.79 0.99 15.66
C SER A 93 1.64 1.80 14.37
N VAL A 94 0.45 2.28 14.03
CA VAL A 94 0.17 2.93 12.74
C VAL A 94 -0.42 4.33 12.87
N LEU A 95 -1.02 4.70 14.00
CA LEU A 95 -1.47 6.07 14.25
C LEU A 95 -0.35 6.93 14.84
N SER A 96 -0.33 8.20 14.46
CA SER A 96 0.53 9.20 15.08
C SER A 96 -0.35 10.27 15.69
N TYR A 97 -0.31 10.40 17.00
CA TYR A 97 -1.11 11.40 17.71
C TYR A 97 -0.32 12.71 17.91
N PRO A 98 -0.96 13.90 17.81
CA PRO A 98 -2.37 14.10 17.49
C PRO A 98 -2.67 13.83 16.01
N LEU A 99 -3.77 13.13 15.74
CA LEU A 99 -4.27 12.84 14.41
C LEU A 99 -5.42 13.77 14.07
N THR A 100 -5.45 14.31 12.85
CA THR A 100 -6.57 15.11 12.36
C THR A 100 -7.52 14.25 11.56
N ALA A 101 -8.80 14.29 11.91
CA ALA A 101 -9.88 13.71 11.13
C ALA A 101 -10.78 14.83 10.57
N ARG A 102 -11.21 14.66 9.32
CA ARG A 102 -12.18 15.53 8.64
C ARG A 102 -13.44 14.73 8.37
N ILE A 103 -14.59 15.27 8.72
CA ILE A 103 -15.89 14.62 8.54
C ILE A 103 -16.73 15.49 7.63
N THR A 104 -17.08 14.97 6.46
CA THR A 104 -17.99 15.59 5.51
C THR A 104 -19.29 14.80 5.51
N LYS A 105 -20.42 15.45 5.77
CA LYS A 105 -21.72 14.79 5.92
C LYS A 105 -22.44 14.58 4.59
N THR A 106 -22.08 15.38 3.59
CA THR A 106 -22.63 15.26 2.22
C THR A 106 -21.48 15.21 1.22
N LEU A 107 -21.78 14.95 -0.05
CA LEU A 107 -20.81 15.05 -1.16
C LEU A 107 -20.80 16.45 -1.78
N ASP A 108 -21.44 17.42 -1.15
CA ASP A 108 -21.44 18.81 -1.61
C ASP A 108 -20.05 19.43 -1.38
N VAL A 109 -19.49 19.99 -2.44
CA VAL A 109 -18.15 20.60 -2.43
C VAL A 109 -18.08 21.89 -1.61
N ASP A 110 -19.22 22.53 -1.36
CA ASP A 110 -19.31 23.76 -0.57
C ASP A 110 -19.47 23.49 0.95
N GLU A 111 -19.70 22.23 1.34
CA GLU A 111 -19.80 21.86 2.75
C GLU A 111 -18.44 21.95 3.43
N LYS A 112 -18.37 22.70 4.51
CA LYS A 112 -17.16 22.75 5.34
C LYS A 112 -17.07 21.50 6.20
N PRO A 113 -15.99 20.73 6.12
CA PRO A 113 -15.82 19.54 6.95
C PRO A 113 -15.71 19.90 8.42
N GLU A 114 -16.32 19.11 9.27
CA GLU A 114 -16.04 19.11 10.70
C GLU A 114 -14.62 18.60 10.94
N ILE A 115 -13.83 19.31 11.74
CA ILE A 115 -12.45 18.94 12.05
C ILE A 115 -12.38 18.40 13.47
N VAL A 116 -11.95 17.17 13.63
CA VAL A 116 -11.76 16.51 14.91
C VAL A 116 -10.27 16.21 15.12
N THR A 117 -9.75 16.56 16.30
CA THR A 117 -8.39 16.18 16.70
C THR A 117 -8.43 15.01 17.65
N ILE A 118 -7.76 13.93 17.34
CA ILE A 118 -7.68 12.67 18.08
C ILE A 118 -6.31 12.61 18.74
N ARG A 119 -6.23 12.53 20.08
CA ARG A 119 -4.97 12.64 20.83
C ARG A 119 -4.52 11.33 21.48
N SER A 120 -5.36 10.29 21.42
CA SER A 120 -5.08 9.00 22.06
C SER A 120 -5.92 7.88 21.44
N PHE A 121 -5.55 6.63 21.69
CA PHE A 121 -6.36 5.48 21.30
C PHE A 121 -7.77 5.52 21.89
N ARG A 122 -7.94 6.03 23.12
CA ARG A 122 -9.27 6.19 23.72
C ARG A 122 -10.14 7.17 22.94
N GLU A 123 -9.58 8.28 22.48
CA GLU A 123 -10.28 9.24 21.62
C GLU A 123 -10.56 8.65 20.24
N TRP A 124 -9.61 7.87 19.69
CA TRP A 124 -9.81 7.12 18.45
C TRP A 124 -11.01 6.16 18.55
N SER A 125 -11.10 5.36 19.63
CA SER A 125 -12.21 4.42 19.80
C SER A 125 -13.57 5.14 19.85
N LYS A 126 -13.65 6.27 20.55
CA LYS A 126 -14.85 7.11 20.57
C LYS A 126 -15.18 7.71 19.20
N PHE A 127 -14.14 8.16 18.47
CA PHE A 127 -14.28 8.68 17.12
C PHE A 127 -14.82 7.60 16.18
N GLN A 128 -14.24 6.41 16.22
CA GLN A 128 -14.69 5.28 15.40
C GLN A 128 -16.16 4.92 15.71
N GLU A 129 -16.54 4.84 16.98
CA GLU A 129 -17.92 4.53 17.39
C GLU A 129 -18.92 5.62 17.01
N GLY A 130 -18.52 6.88 17.10
CA GLY A 130 -19.42 8.01 16.86
C GLY A 130 -19.53 8.47 15.41
N HIS A 131 -18.53 8.20 14.58
CA HIS A 131 -18.44 8.80 13.25
C HIS A 131 -18.26 7.81 12.10
N MET A 132 -17.74 6.60 12.36
CA MET A 132 -17.58 5.61 11.28
C MET A 132 -18.80 4.69 11.17
N ASP A 133 -19.46 4.75 10.03
CA ASP A 133 -20.56 3.84 9.73
C ASP A 133 -20.07 2.48 9.19
N LYS A 134 -21.02 1.54 8.99
CA LYS A 134 -20.71 0.19 8.50
C LYS A 134 -20.07 0.17 7.11
N ASN A 135 -20.42 1.11 6.22
CA ASN A 135 -19.88 1.16 4.88
C ASN A 135 -18.43 1.68 4.88
N GLN A 136 -18.14 2.67 5.73
CA GLN A 136 -16.78 3.18 5.93
C GLN A 136 -15.88 2.11 6.56
N ILE A 137 -16.37 1.36 7.54
CA ILE A 137 -15.64 0.22 8.14
C ILE A 137 -15.41 -0.87 7.08
N ALA A 138 -16.43 -1.19 6.27
CA ALA A 138 -16.29 -2.17 5.18
C ALA A 138 -15.28 -1.72 4.13
N MET A 139 -15.24 -0.43 3.78
CA MET A 139 -14.25 0.13 2.86
C MET A 139 -12.82 0.00 3.40
N VAL A 140 -12.62 0.20 4.70
CA VAL A 140 -11.33 -0.07 5.35
C VAL A 140 -11.02 -1.56 5.34
N ALA A 141 -12.01 -2.41 5.57
CA ALA A 141 -11.83 -3.87 5.63
C ALA A 141 -11.32 -4.47 4.32
N CYS A 142 -11.71 -3.93 3.17
CA CYS A 142 -11.25 -4.41 1.86
C CYS A 142 -9.99 -3.71 1.34
N ALA A 143 -9.40 -2.78 2.11
CA ALA A 143 -8.19 -2.10 1.69
C ALA A 143 -6.98 -3.05 1.57
N ASN A 144 -6.29 -2.94 0.45
CA ASN A 144 -5.07 -3.70 0.13
C ASN A 144 -4.22 -2.92 -0.88
N LEU A 145 -3.03 -3.40 -1.21
CA LEU A 145 -2.14 -2.72 -2.17
C LEU A 145 -2.72 -2.58 -3.57
N GLY A 146 -3.65 -3.45 -3.98
CA GLY A 146 -4.27 -3.39 -5.30
C GLY A 146 -5.27 -2.24 -5.46
N ASN A 147 -5.70 -1.60 -4.37
CA ASN A 147 -6.66 -0.51 -4.38
C ASN A 147 -6.16 0.77 -3.67
N VAL A 148 -4.85 0.95 -3.59
CA VAL A 148 -4.25 2.20 -3.12
C VAL A 148 -4.18 3.24 -4.24
N SER A 149 -4.07 4.51 -3.83
CA SER A 149 -3.67 5.61 -4.69
C SER A 149 -2.40 6.24 -4.13
N ILE A 150 -1.33 6.25 -4.92
CA ILE A 150 -0.05 6.84 -4.52
C ILE A 150 -0.01 8.31 -4.93
N GLN A 151 0.56 9.15 -4.08
CA GLN A 151 0.79 10.56 -4.38
C GLN A 151 2.24 10.94 -4.12
N ALA A 152 2.82 11.65 -5.07
CA ALA A 152 4.12 12.29 -4.97
C ALA A 152 3.96 13.81 -4.73
N GLY A 153 5.07 14.51 -4.48
CA GLY A 153 5.09 15.96 -4.37
C GLY A 153 5.17 16.48 -2.94
N ARG A 154 4.45 17.57 -2.62
CA ARG A 154 4.61 18.28 -1.32
C ARG A 154 4.19 17.46 -0.11
N SER A 155 3.27 16.54 -0.27
CA SER A 155 2.80 15.65 0.80
C SER A 155 2.81 14.21 0.28
N PRO A 156 4.01 13.61 0.17
CA PRO A 156 4.13 12.28 -0.39
C PRO A 156 3.49 11.23 0.53
N GLY A 157 2.81 10.26 -0.06
CA GLY A 157 2.11 9.23 0.69
C GLY A 157 1.24 8.36 -0.20
N PHE A 158 0.35 7.62 0.43
CA PHE A 158 -0.68 6.86 -0.28
C PHE A 158 -2.00 6.88 0.49
N MET A 159 -3.07 6.61 -0.23
CA MET A 159 -4.44 6.59 0.29
C MET A 159 -5.08 5.23 0.10
N ILE A 160 -5.95 4.86 1.04
CA ILE A 160 -6.91 3.77 0.91
C ILE A 160 -8.34 4.30 1.01
N GLY A 161 -9.31 3.49 0.58
CA GLY A 161 -10.72 3.80 0.71
C GLY A 161 -11.11 5.09 -0.04
N ASN A 162 -10.65 5.28 -1.29
CA ASN A 162 -10.91 6.47 -2.11
C ASN A 162 -10.50 7.80 -1.43
N GLY A 163 -9.42 7.79 -0.64
CA GLY A 163 -8.95 8.97 0.07
C GLY A 163 -9.45 9.08 1.51
N MET A 164 -10.13 8.06 2.02
CA MET A 164 -10.60 8.03 3.40
C MET A 164 -9.46 8.04 4.40
N VAL A 165 -8.41 7.27 4.16
CA VAL A 165 -7.26 7.21 5.06
C VAL A 165 -6.00 7.51 4.29
N TRP A 166 -5.25 8.49 4.76
CA TRP A 166 -3.99 8.92 4.20
C TRP A 166 -2.83 8.43 5.06
N PHE A 167 -1.86 7.79 4.40
CA PHE A 167 -0.62 7.33 5.02
C PHE A 167 0.56 8.12 4.47
N SER A 168 1.48 8.46 5.34
CA SER A 168 2.74 9.10 4.96
C SER A 168 3.89 8.65 5.85
N ARG A 169 5.11 8.91 5.40
CA ARG A 169 6.28 8.82 6.24
C ARG A 169 6.59 10.21 6.78
N TYR A 170 6.72 10.33 8.09
CA TYR A 170 7.14 11.60 8.69
C TYR A 170 8.63 11.83 8.46
N VAL A 171 9.01 13.09 8.25
CA VAL A 171 10.41 13.49 8.12
C VAL A 171 11.18 13.04 9.37
N GLY A 172 12.24 12.26 9.18
CA GLY A 172 13.07 11.73 10.27
C GLY A 172 12.53 10.46 10.96
N SER A 173 11.40 9.90 10.50
CA SER A 173 10.89 8.61 10.97
C SER A 173 10.96 7.57 9.86
N PRO A 174 11.45 6.35 10.11
CA PRO A 174 11.39 5.25 9.16
C PRO A 174 9.97 4.67 9.03
N GLU A 175 9.05 5.04 9.93
CA GLU A 175 7.74 4.40 10.02
C GLU A 175 6.70 5.07 9.14
N VAL A 176 5.87 4.25 8.50
CA VAL A 176 4.68 4.68 7.76
C VAL A 176 3.51 4.78 8.74
N LYS A 177 2.93 5.97 8.84
CA LYS A 177 1.83 6.26 9.77
C LYS A 177 0.63 6.87 9.04
N VAL A 178 -0.54 6.74 9.65
CA VAL A 178 -1.73 7.50 9.25
C VAL A 178 -1.51 8.97 9.59
N SER A 179 -1.56 9.80 8.58
CA SER A 179 -1.38 11.27 8.72
C SER A 179 -2.69 12.03 8.74
N SER A 180 -3.74 11.50 8.10
CA SER A 180 -5.09 12.07 8.20
C SER A 180 -6.18 11.05 7.89
N ILE A 181 -7.38 11.33 8.37
CA ILE A 181 -8.59 10.58 8.07
C ILE A 181 -9.63 11.56 7.51
N ASN A 182 -10.28 11.16 6.42
CA ASN A 182 -11.34 11.92 5.78
C ASN A 182 -12.58 11.03 5.71
N LEU A 183 -13.54 11.23 6.56
CA LEU A 183 -14.81 10.53 6.50
C LEU A 183 -15.77 11.30 5.60
N PHE A 184 -16.37 10.57 4.69
CA PHE A 184 -17.40 11.05 3.76
C PHE A 184 -18.45 9.95 3.58
N PRO A 185 -19.66 10.28 3.11
CA PRO A 185 -20.68 9.29 2.83
C PRO A 185 -20.18 8.25 1.81
N VAL A 186 -20.36 6.97 2.13
CA VAL A 186 -19.99 5.84 1.27
C VAL A 186 -21.26 5.11 0.88
N ASP A 187 -21.63 5.17 -0.39
CA ASP A 187 -22.70 4.37 -0.94
C ASP A 187 -22.25 2.96 -1.34
N SER A 188 -23.21 2.11 -1.69
CA SER A 188 -22.91 0.72 -2.05
C SER A 188 -22.10 0.59 -3.33
N GLU A 189 -22.25 1.51 -4.28
CA GLU A 189 -21.51 1.49 -5.55
C GLU A 189 -20.02 1.84 -5.29
N ALA A 190 -19.75 2.89 -4.52
CA ALA A 190 -18.40 3.27 -4.11
C ALA A 190 -17.71 2.14 -3.33
N LEU A 191 -18.45 1.44 -2.46
CA LEU A 191 -17.94 0.29 -1.71
C LEU A 191 -17.57 -0.87 -2.65
N ILE A 192 -18.45 -1.24 -3.58
CA ILE A 192 -18.19 -2.31 -4.56
C ILE A 192 -16.94 -1.96 -5.37
N LYS A 193 -16.85 -0.74 -5.90
CA LYS A 193 -15.71 -0.28 -6.70
C LYS A 193 -14.39 -0.29 -5.92
N ALA A 194 -14.42 0.00 -4.63
CA ALA A 194 -13.25 -0.01 -3.77
C ALA A 194 -12.82 -1.42 -3.35
N CYS A 195 -13.76 -2.38 -3.25
CA CYS A 195 -13.51 -3.72 -2.73
C CYS A 195 -13.29 -4.78 -3.81
N ILE A 196 -13.74 -4.53 -5.04
CA ILE A 196 -13.52 -5.46 -6.16
C ILE A 196 -12.31 -4.96 -6.97
N PRO A 197 -11.23 -5.75 -7.04
CA PRO A 197 -10.00 -5.37 -7.75
C PRO A 197 -10.14 -5.30 -9.27
#